data_d84455ce7c19eaae6cb745a052ec8f16
#
_entry.id   d84455ce7c19eaae6cb745a052ec8f16
#
_cell.length_a   1.000
_cell.length_b   1.000
_cell.length_c   1.000
_cell.angle_alpha   90.00
_cell.angle_beta   90.00
_cell.angle_gamma   90.00
#
_symmetry.space_group_name_H-M   'P 1'
#
loop_
_entity.id
_entity.type
_entity.pdbx_description
1 polymer ?
#
loop_
_entity_poly.entity_id
_entity_poly.type
_entity_poly.pdbx_seq_one_letter_code
_entity_poly.pdbx_strand_id
1 'polypeptide(L)'
;MQGPVLSIIVPTFNERDNIPRLVEALDVCLVGVEWELIVVDDDSPDQTAAVVRAQACANHRVRCLHRIGRRGLSSACIEGMLSSSAPVVAVMDGDLQHDERLLPDMLKALLQGGYDIVIGSRYMAGGSIGEWDGMRALTSRWATRLSRPLVPAGLTDPMSGFFAMRREVFDRLVRRTSGLGFKLLLDVLASSPHPLRFIELPYEFRSRQAGESKLDSQVAWDYVMLLLDKSIGRFVPVRLVTFCLVGGSGVLIHFSVLWVLYRWLAMPFAWGQGVATVLAMTSNFILNNVITYRDQRLRGWQWLRGWLSFVLVCSLGAVGNVGVASYLFTQQFHWGLSALAGILVGTVWNYAVTSSYTWSVKAR
;
A
#
# COMPACT_ATOMS: atom_id res chain seq x y z
N MET A 1 5.63 26.16 -28.64
CA MET A 1 6.32 25.11 -27.86
C MET A 1 5.32 23.98 -27.70
N GLN A 2 5.60 22.81 -28.23
CA GLN A 2 4.82 21.62 -27.94
C GLN A 2 5.21 21.15 -26.56
N GLY A 3 4.24 20.80 -25.72
CA GLY A 3 4.50 20.25 -24.39
C GLY A 3 5.14 18.85 -24.47
N PRO A 4 5.58 18.28 -23.33
CA PRO A 4 6.21 16.96 -23.31
C PRO A 4 5.24 15.87 -23.80
N VAL A 5 5.75 14.94 -24.58
CA VAL A 5 5.02 13.75 -25.06
C VAL A 5 5.11 12.61 -24.04
N LEU A 6 6.20 12.58 -23.27
CA LEU A 6 6.48 11.59 -22.23
C LEU A 6 6.83 12.28 -20.92
N SER A 7 6.13 11.93 -19.83
CA SER A 7 6.55 12.29 -18.48
C SER A 7 7.03 11.05 -17.75
N ILE A 8 8.24 11.11 -17.22
CA ILE A 8 8.86 10.05 -16.43
C ILE A 8 8.71 10.42 -14.96
N ILE A 9 8.04 9.58 -14.20
CA ILE A 9 7.76 9.77 -12.77
C ILE A 9 8.70 8.90 -11.98
N VAL A 10 9.52 9.52 -11.13
CA VAL A 10 10.51 8.85 -10.30
C VAL A 10 10.26 9.16 -8.84
N PRO A 11 9.65 8.22 -8.08
CA PRO A 11 9.52 8.36 -6.64
C PRO A 11 10.89 8.19 -5.99
N THR A 12 11.25 9.07 -5.04
CA THR A 12 12.55 9.05 -4.37
C THR A 12 12.43 9.12 -2.86
N PHE A 13 13.33 8.38 -2.20
CA PHE A 13 13.63 8.52 -0.78
C PHE A 13 15.08 8.09 -0.54
N ASN A 14 15.98 9.08 -0.26
CA ASN A 14 17.43 8.90 -0.12
C ASN A 14 18.09 8.39 -1.43
N GLU A 15 17.91 9.16 -2.52
CA GLU A 15 18.47 8.83 -3.85
C GLU A 15 19.36 9.98 -4.40
N ARG A 16 19.90 10.81 -3.52
CA ARG A 16 20.67 12.00 -3.86
C ARG A 16 21.72 11.78 -4.95
N ASP A 17 22.53 10.73 -4.82
CA ASP A 17 23.69 10.49 -5.69
C ASP A 17 23.29 9.86 -7.03
N ASN A 18 22.09 9.29 -7.12
CA ASN A 18 21.58 8.65 -8.32
C ASN A 18 20.92 9.65 -9.28
N ILE A 19 20.36 10.76 -8.77
CA ILE A 19 19.59 11.72 -9.58
C ILE A 19 20.40 12.32 -10.74
N PRO A 20 21.62 12.85 -10.56
CA PRO A 20 22.38 13.41 -11.68
C PRO A 20 22.65 12.39 -12.78
N ARG A 21 23.01 11.16 -12.40
CA ARG A 21 23.28 10.07 -13.35
C ARG A 21 22.02 9.65 -14.13
N LEU A 22 20.87 9.64 -13.44
CA LEU A 22 19.58 9.34 -14.07
C LEU A 22 19.23 10.40 -15.12
N VAL A 23 19.42 11.69 -14.82
CA VAL A 23 19.18 12.79 -15.77
C VAL A 23 20.06 12.63 -17.00
N GLU A 24 21.36 12.38 -16.83
CA GLU A 24 22.29 12.15 -17.93
C GLU A 24 21.87 10.94 -18.79
N ALA A 25 21.48 9.83 -18.18
CA ALA A 25 21.05 8.63 -18.90
C ALA A 25 19.77 8.89 -19.70
N LEU A 26 18.81 9.64 -19.15
CA LEU A 26 17.58 10.02 -19.84
C LEU A 26 17.85 11.00 -21.01
N ASP A 27 18.74 11.97 -20.84
CA ASP A 27 19.13 12.88 -21.93
C ASP A 27 19.76 12.13 -23.11
N VAL A 28 20.51 11.06 -22.84
CA VAL A 28 21.13 10.21 -23.88
C VAL A 28 20.08 9.30 -24.57
N CYS A 29 19.22 8.63 -23.81
CA CYS A 29 18.30 7.63 -24.38
C CYS A 29 17.07 8.24 -25.07
N LEU A 30 16.69 9.47 -24.73
CA LEU A 30 15.51 10.16 -25.24
C LEU A 30 15.82 11.30 -26.21
N VAL A 31 16.95 11.21 -26.93
CA VAL A 31 17.30 12.18 -27.98
C VAL A 31 16.18 12.22 -29.03
N GLY A 32 15.69 13.43 -29.33
CA GLY A 32 14.60 13.65 -30.31
C GLY A 32 13.19 13.42 -29.76
N VAL A 33 13.04 13.10 -28.48
CA VAL A 33 11.76 13.00 -27.80
C VAL A 33 11.55 14.24 -26.93
N GLU A 34 10.36 14.84 -26.95
CA GLU A 34 9.96 15.86 -25.98
C GLU A 34 9.53 15.19 -24.69
N TRP A 35 10.37 15.24 -23.64
CA TRP A 35 10.14 14.56 -22.39
C TRP A 35 10.33 15.48 -21.17
N GLU A 36 9.74 15.10 -20.06
CA GLU A 36 10.01 15.68 -18.74
C GLU A 36 10.27 14.58 -17.69
N LEU A 37 11.07 14.91 -16.69
CA LEU A 37 11.31 14.09 -15.50
C LEU A 37 10.66 14.77 -14.29
N ILE A 38 9.74 14.08 -13.64
CA ILE A 38 9.12 14.52 -12.39
C ILE A 38 9.64 13.63 -11.26
N VAL A 39 10.59 14.15 -10.51
CA VAL A 39 11.10 13.49 -9.30
C VAL A 39 10.18 13.83 -8.15
N VAL A 40 9.59 12.81 -7.53
CA VAL A 40 8.68 12.94 -6.39
C VAL A 40 9.40 12.51 -5.12
N ASP A 41 9.87 13.48 -4.35
CA ASP A 41 10.68 13.24 -3.16
C ASP A 41 9.85 13.20 -1.87
N ASP A 42 9.95 12.10 -1.15
CA ASP A 42 9.21 11.81 0.08
C ASP A 42 9.96 12.33 1.33
N ASP A 43 10.33 13.61 1.30
CA ASP A 43 11.01 14.32 2.40
C ASP A 43 12.31 13.61 2.82
N SER A 44 13.19 13.43 1.84
CA SER A 44 14.48 12.75 2.01
C SER A 44 15.43 13.56 2.91
N PRO A 45 15.94 12.98 4.00
CA PRO A 45 16.90 13.65 4.88
C PRO A 45 18.29 13.87 4.25
N ASP A 46 18.64 13.13 3.19
CA ASP A 46 19.92 13.23 2.46
C ASP A 46 19.98 14.42 1.50
N GLN A 47 18.96 15.29 1.48
CA GLN A 47 18.85 16.44 0.59
C GLN A 47 18.61 16.09 -0.89
N THR A 48 18.02 14.94 -1.20
CA THR A 48 17.64 14.56 -2.56
C THR A 48 16.83 15.68 -3.25
N ALA A 49 15.82 16.26 -2.58
CA ALA A 49 15.01 17.36 -3.14
C ALA A 49 15.85 18.60 -3.50
N ALA A 50 16.91 18.92 -2.75
CA ALA A 50 17.80 20.04 -3.04
C ALA A 50 18.62 19.79 -4.32
N VAL A 51 19.12 18.56 -4.50
CA VAL A 51 19.83 18.14 -5.73
C VAL A 51 18.91 18.20 -6.94
N VAL A 52 17.68 17.69 -6.82
CA VAL A 52 16.68 17.75 -7.91
C VAL A 52 16.38 19.21 -8.30
N ARG A 53 16.23 20.11 -7.34
CA ARG A 53 16.01 21.55 -7.63
C ARG A 53 17.22 22.18 -8.32
N ALA A 54 18.45 21.81 -7.93
CA ALA A 54 19.64 22.28 -8.62
C ALA A 54 19.68 21.80 -10.09
N GLN A 55 19.34 20.52 -10.33
CA GLN A 55 19.17 19.99 -11.69
C GLN A 55 18.09 20.73 -12.47
N ALA A 56 16.94 21.04 -11.86
CA ALA A 56 15.83 21.76 -12.49
C ALA A 56 16.22 23.20 -12.89
N CYS A 57 17.14 23.84 -12.17
CA CYS A 57 17.67 25.16 -12.57
C CYS A 57 18.52 25.08 -13.84
N ALA A 58 19.21 23.96 -14.06
CA ALA A 58 20.08 23.75 -15.23
C ALA A 58 19.33 23.10 -16.42
N ASN A 59 18.33 22.29 -16.14
CA ASN A 59 17.59 21.50 -17.14
C ASN A 59 16.07 21.68 -16.93
N HIS A 60 15.42 22.45 -17.80
CA HIS A 60 13.98 22.73 -17.75
C HIS A 60 13.08 21.49 -17.87
N ARG A 61 13.63 20.35 -18.30
CA ARG A 61 12.92 19.07 -18.34
C ARG A 61 12.77 18.43 -16.96
N VAL A 62 13.56 18.84 -15.95
CA VAL A 62 13.55 18.27 -14.61
C VAL A 62 12.63 19.08 -13.71
N ARG A 63 11.77 18.40 -12.97
CA ARG A 63 10.86 19.00 -11.98
C ARG A 63 10.96 18.25 -10.65
N CYS A 64 10.85 19.00 -9.55
CA CYS A 64 10.83 18.46 -8.19
C CYS A 64 9.43 18.61 -7.59
N LEU A 65 8.81 17.51 -7.20
CA LEU A 65 7.62 17.49 -6.35
C LEU A 65 8.02 17.01 -4.95
N HIS A 66 8.17 17.94 -4.01
CA HIS A 66 8.61 17.62 -2.64
C HIS A 66 7.39 17.40 -1.72
N ARG A 67 7.25 16.21 -1.16
CA ARG A 67 6.10 15.77 -0.34
C ARG A 67 6.47 15.80 1.14
N ILE A 68 6.40 16.98 1.76
CA ILE A 68 6.80 17.18 3.16
C ILE A 68 5.92 16.38 4.13
N GLY A 69 6.57 15.61 5.02
CA GLY A 69 5.92 14.84 6.08
C GLY A 69 5.08 13.66 5.60
N ARG A 70 5.19 13.27 4.32
CA ARG A 70 4.44 12.16 3.72
C ARG A 70 5.39 11.14 3.11
N ARG A 71 4.98 9.87 3.14
CA ARG A 71 5.73 8.75 2.54
C ARG A 71 4.79 7.75 1.88
N GLY A 72 5.24 7.16 0.80
CA GLY A 72 4.53 6.06 0.14
C GLY A 72 4.76 6.06 -1.37
N LEU A 73 5.41 5.03 -1.89
CA LEU A 73 5.83 4.93 -3.29
C LEU A 73 4.63 5.05 -4.25
N SER A 74 3.56 4.27 -4.05
CA SER A 74 2.40 4.32 -4.94
C SER A 74 1.73 5.69 -4.95
N SER A 75 1.55 6.31 -3.77
CA SER A 75 0.96 7.67 -3.69
C SER A 75 1.88 8.74 -4.29
N ALA A 76 3.22 8.59 -4.17
CA ALA A 76 4.19 9.47 -4.81
C ALA A 76 4.08 9.40 -6.34
N CYS A 77 4.04 8.19 -6.89
CA CYS A 77 3.85 7.99 -8.33
C CYS A 77 2.52 8.60 -8.80
N ILE A 78 1.41 8.37 -8.10
CA ILE A 78 0.09 8.93 -8.46
C ILE A 78 0.13 10.46 -8.48
N GLU A 79 0.71 11.11 -7.46
CA GLU A 79 0.83 12.57 -7.43
C GLU A 79 1.73 13.09 -8.55
N GLY A 80 2.83 12.42 -8.85
CA GLY A 80 3.68 12.72 -9.98
C GLY A 80 2.93 12.61 -11.32
N MET A 81 2.20 11.53 -11.54
CA MET A 81 1.40 11.33 -12.74
C MET A 81 0.29 12.39 -12.87
N LEU A 82 -0.38 12.77 -11.78
CA LEU A 82 -1.39 13.84 -11.78
C LEU A 82 -0.80 15.22 -12.07
N SER A 83 0.47 15.47 -11.72
CA SER A 83 1.15 16.76 -11.95
C SER A 83 1.66 16.92 -13.40
N SER A 84 1.64 15.85 -14.19
CA SER A 84 2.05 15.86 -15.59
C SER A 84 0.92 16.29 -16.52
N SER A 85 1.23 16.79 -17.72
CA SER A 85 0.29 17.03 -18.81
C SER A 85 0.59 16.19 -20.05
N ALA A 86 1.63 15.37 -20.05
CA ALA A 86 2.03 14.55 -21.20
C ALA A 86 0.98 13.47 -21.51
N PRO A 87 0.76 13.11 -22.79
CA PRO A 87 -0.16 12.05 -23.19
C PRO A 87 0.29 10.64 -22.75
N VAL A 88 1.59 10.47 -22.46
CA VAL A 88 2.17 9.23 -21.94
C VAL A 88 2.88 9.51 -20.62
N VAL A 89 2.63 8.66 -19.64
CA VAL A 89 3.31 8.70 -18.35
C VAL A 89 4.04 7.38 -18.11
N ALA A 90 5.29 7.45 -17.69
CA ALA A 90 6.11 6.30 -17.32
C ALA A 90 6.48 6.39 -15.83
N VAL A 91 6.58 5.26 -15.17
CA VAL A 91 7.07 5.14 -13.80
C VAL A 91 8.33 4.29 -13.81
N MET A 92 9.36 4.74 -13.13
CA MET A 92 10.59 3.98 -12.90
C MET A 92 11.23 4.36 -11.56
N ASP A 93 12.04 3.46 -10.99
CA ASP A 93 12.76 3.73 -9.75
C ASP A 93 13.98 4.62 -10.00
N GLY A 94 14.38 5.42 -9.00
CA GLY A 94 15.51 6.35 -9.08
C GLY A 94 16.88 5.72 -8.83
N ASP A 95 16.97 4.41 -8.59
CA ASP A 95 18.17 3.69 -8.17
C ASP A 95 19.02 3.12 -9.33
N LEU A 96 18.69 3.47 -10.57
CA LEU A 96 19.36 3.04 -11.82
C LEU A 96 19.32 1.53 -12.09
N GLN A 97 18.45 0.78 -11.38
CA GLN A 97 18.28 -0.65 -11.64
C GLN A 97 17.42 -0.94 -12.89
N HIS A 98 16.50 -0.03 -13.24
CA HIS A 98 15.71 -0.11 -14.47
C HIS A 98 16.52 0.35 -15.68
N ASP A 99 16.37 -0.32 -16.81
CA ASP A 99 17.03 0.06 -18.06
C ASP A 99 16.25 1.16 -18.77
N GLU A 100 16.68 2.41 -18.61
CA GLU A 100 16.07 3.60 -19.20
C GLU A 100 16.00 3.55 -20.76
N ARG A 101 16.86 2.75 -21.38
CA ARG A 101 16.87 2.57 -22.85
C ARG A 101 15.60 1.92 -23.39
N LEU A 102 14.78 1.33 -22.51
CA LEU A 102 13.49 0.77 -22.90
C LEU A 102 12.39 1.83 -23.10
N LEU A 103 12.56 3.04 -22.57
CA LEU A 103 11.56 4.11 -22.64
C LEU A 103 11.14 4.50 -24.06
N PRO A 104 12.05 4.64 -25.07
CA PRO A 104 11.67 4.91 -26.45
C PRO A 104 10.75 3.83 -27.05
N ASP A 105 11.04 2.56 -26.79
CA ASP A 105 10.22 1.45 -27.28
C ASP A 105 8.86 1.39 -26.59
N MET A 106 8.82 1.66 -25.27
CA MET A 106 7.56 1.80 -24.53
C MET A 106 6.70 2.93 -25.12
N LEU A 107 7.29 4.09 -25.36
CA LEU A 107 6.61 5.23 -25.97
C LEU A 107 6.04 4.88 -27.35
N LYS A 108 6.86 4.26 -28.21
CA LYS A 108 6.46 3.82 -29.55
C LYS A 108 5.29 2.84 -29.50
N ALA A 109 5.34 1.86 -28.62
CA ALA A 109 4.27 0.87 -28.43
C ALA A 109 2.95 1.54 -28.01
N LEU A 110 2.99 2.52 -27.12
CA LEU A 110 1.82 3.26 -26.67
C LEU A 110 1.24 4.17 -27.76
N LEU A 111 2.07 4.88 -28.50
CA LEU A 111 1.59 5.83 -29.51
C LEU A 111 1.13 5.13 -30.80
N GLN A 112 1.82 4.08 -31.24
CA GLN A 112 1.62 3.42 -32.54
C GLN A 112 1.00 2.03 -32.42
N GLY A 113 1.28 1.28 -31.34
CA GLY A 113 0.87 -0.12 -31.18
C GLY A 113 -0.54 -0.32 -30.64
N GLY A 114 -1.24 0.76 -30.24
CA GLY A 114 -2.60 0.67 -29.72
C GLY A 114 -2.74 0.04 -28.33
N TYR A 115 -1.65 -0.09 -27.58
CA TYR A 115 -1.64 -0.58 -26.22
C TYR A 115 -2.07 0.51 -25.20
N ASP A 116 -2.65 0.08 -24.11
CA ASP A 116 -3.07 0.94 -23.01
C ASP A 116 -1.94 1.12 -21.98
N ILE A 117 -1.14 0.06 -21.79
CA ILE A 117 0.00 0.00 -20.88
C ILE A 117 1.11 -0.88 -21.45
N VAL A 118 2.36 -0.49 -21.21
CA VAL A 118 3.58 -1.24 -21.56
C VAL A 118 4.36 -1.47 -20.28
N ILE A 119 4.81 -2.69 -20.07
CA ILE A 119 5.43 -3.13 -18.80
C ILE A 119 6.82 -3.65 -19.11
N GLY A 120 7.83 -3.12 -18.44
CA GLY A 120 9.16 -3.72 -18.42
C GLY A 120 9.13 -4.99 -17.58
N SER A 121 9.42 -6.14 -18.19
CA SER A 121 9.36 -7.44 -17.54
C SER A 121 10.75 -8.05 -17.36
N ARG A 122 11.01 -8.53 -16.14
CA ARG A 122 12.23 -9.24 -15.75
C ARG A 122 12.14 -10.73 -16.04
N TYR A 123 10.93 -11.24 -16.30
CA TYR A 123 10.64 -12.67 -16.41
C TYR A 123 10.36 -13.14 -17.83
N MET A 124 10.33 -12.23 -18.81
CA MET A 124 10.26 -12.61 -20.22
C MET A 124 11.59 -13.17 -20.75
N ALA A 125 11.53 -13.92 -21.85
CA ALA A 125 12.74 -14.33 -22.57
C ALA A 125 13.56 -13.10 -22.98
N GLY A 126 14.82 -13.03 -22.55
CA GLY A 126 15.69 -11.85 -22.71
C GLY A 126 15.67 -10.87 -21.53
N GLY A 127 14.80 -11.07 -20.53
CA GLY A 127 14.85 -10.35 -19.27
C GLY A 127 15.72 -11.07 -18.23
N SER A 128 16.18 -10.33 -17.23
CA SER A 128 16.98 -10.87 -16.13
C SER A 128 16.59 -10.23 -14.80
N ILE A 129 16.61 -11.01 -13.73
CA ILE A 129 16.39 -10.54 -12.34
C ILE A 129 17.71 -10.11 -11.65
N GLY A 130 18.83 -10.16 -12.39
CA GLY A 130 20.16 -9.90 -11.80
C GLY A 130 20.52 -10.90 -10.70
N GLU A 131 21.42 -10.52 -9.82
CA GLU A 131 21.86 -11.34 -8.67
C GLU A 131 20.88 -11.20 -7.49
N TRP A 132 19.74 -11.91 -7.55
CA TRP A 132 18.81 -11.97 -6.42
C TRP A 132 19.16 -13.12 -5.48
N ASP A 133 19.11 -12.85 -4.18
CA ASP A 133 19.13 -13.89 -3.16
C ASP A 133 17.94 -14.85 -3.35
N GLY A 134 18.16 -16.15 -3.15
CA GLY A 134 17.14 -17.20 -3.35
C GLY A 134 15.83 -16.97 -2.57
N MET A 135 15.92 -16.41 -1.36
CA MET A 135 14.75 -16.04 -0.55
C MET A 135 13.93 -14.92 -1.20
N ARG A 136 14.58 -13.91 -1.75
CA ARG A 136 13.94 -12.79 -2.46
C ARG A 136 13.22 -13.29 -3.73
N ALA A 137 13.86 -14.19 -4.48
CA ALA A 137 13.24 -14.79 -5.67
C ALA A 137 12.02 -15.65 -5.31
N LEU A 138 12.07 -16.42 -4.21
CA LEU A 138 10.95 -17.22 -3.72
C LEU A 138 9.77 -16.35 -3.29
N THR A 139 10.04 -15.31 -2.49
CA THR A 139 9.02 -14.35 -2.03
C THR A 139 8.34 -13.63 -3.21
N SER A 140 9.12 -13.22 -4.23
CA SER A 140 8.57 -12.60 -5.44
C SER A 140 7.68 -13.56 -6.23
N ARG A 141 8.06 -14.85 -6.36
CA ARG A 141 7.21 -15.87 -7.01
C ARG A 141 5.90 -16.11 -6.29
N TRP A 142 5.93 -16.20 -4.95
CA TRP A 142 4.71 -16.30 -4.15
C TRP A 142 3.81 -15.07 -4.29
N ALA A 143 4.38 -13.88 -4.24
CA ALA A 143 3.64 -12.64 -4.46
C ALA A 143 2.99 -12.63 -5.86
N THR A 144 3.73 -12.95 -6.91
CA THR A 144 3.19 -13.07 -8.27
C THR A 144 2.06 -14.11 -8.36
N ARG A 145 2.20 -15.26 -7.69
CA ARG A 145 1.16 -16.30 -7.69
C ARG A 145 -0.13 -15.84 -7.00
N LEU A 146 0.00 -15.12 -5.89
CA LEU A 146 -1.16 -14.57 -5.15
C LEU A 146 -1.89 -13.47 -5.92
N SER A 147 -1.19 -12.70 -6.75
CA SER A 147 -1.81 -11.63 -7.56
C SER A 147 -2.49 -12.13 -8.85
N ARG A 148 -2.24 -13.37 -9.28
CA ARG A 148 -2.78 -13.92 -10.55
C ARG A 148 -4.28 -13.72 -10.76
N PRO A 149 -5.16 -13.89 -9.75
CA PRO A 149 -6.61 -13.68 -9.93
C PRO A 149 -6.98 -12.22 -10.21
N LEU A 150 -6.09 -11.27 -9.91
CA LEU A 150 -6.33 -9.84 -9.99
C LEU A 150 -5.74 -9.18 -11.23
N VAL A 151 -4.96 -9.93 -12.03
CA VAL A 151 -4.24 -9.39 -13.19
C VAL A 151 -4.63 -10.11 -14.48
N PRO A 152 -4.45 -9.48 -15.66
CA PRO A 152 -4.73 -10.12 -16.93
C PRO A 152 -3.96 -11.44 -17.12
N ALA A 153 -4.60 -12.40 -17.78
CA ALA A 153 -3.94 -13.67 -18.13
C ALA A 153 -2.75 -13.41 -19.06
N GLY A 154 -1.66 -14.13 -18.85
CA GLY A 154 -0.45 -14.02 -19.66
C GLY A 154 0.56 -12.98 -19.16
N LEU A 155 0.22 -12.13 -18.19
CA LEU A 155 1.16 -11.20 -17.61
C LEU A 155 2.23 -11.94 -16.76
N THR A 156 3.51 -11.69 -17.07
CA THR A 156 4.64 -12.38 -16.41
C THR A 156 5.17 -11.61 -15.21
N ASP A 157 5.18 -10.27 -15.23
CA ASP A 157 5.70 -9.41 -14.15
C ASP A 157 4.69 -8.38 -13.63
N PRO A 158 3.64 -8.79 -12.91
CA PRO A 158 2.68 -7.86 -12.32
C PRO A 158 3.25 -7.00 -11.19
N MET A 159 4.47 -7.31 -10.73
CA MET A 159 5.17 -6.62 -9.64
C MET A 159 6.21 -5.62 -10.14
N SER A 160 6.31 -5.41 -11.45
CA SER A 160 7.27 -4.46 -12.00
C SER A 160 7.03 -3.05 -11.49
N GLY A 161 8.11 -2.36 -11.12
CA GLY A 161 8.12 -0.92 -10.85
C GLY A 161 8.37 -0.08 -12.11
N PHE A 162 8.58 -0.73 -13.27
CA PHE A 162 8.90 -0.09 -14.53
C PHE A 162 7.81 -0.33 -15.56
N PHE A 163 7.00 0.68 -15.81
CA PHE A 163 5.93 0.62 -16.80
C PHE A 163 5.61 2.01 -17.35
N ALA A 164 4.99 2.06 -18.52
CA ALA A 164 4.45 3.28 -19.11
C ALA A 164 2.99 3.06 -19.54
N MET A 165 2.17 4.10 -19.48
CA MET A 165 0.77 4.01 -19.84
C MET A 165 0.25 5.30 -20.47
N ARG A 166 -0.84 5.20 -21.22
CA ARG A 166 -1.55 6.37 -21.72
C ARG A 166 -2.17 7.14 -20.57
N ARG A 167 -2.04 8.47 -20.59
CA ARG A 167 -2.64 9.35 -19.59
C ARG A 167 -4.15 9.15 -19.47
N GLU A 168 -4.85 9.05 -20.58
CA GLU A 168 -6.30 8.85 -20.58
C GLU A 168 -6.74 7.56 -19.85
N VAL A 169 -5.89 6.52 -19.87
CA VAL A 169 -6.12 5.29 -19.12
C VAL A 169 -5.91 5.54 -17.62
N PHE A 170 -4.82 6.22 -17.26
CA PHE A 170 -4.55 6.62 -15.89
C PHE A 170 -5.69 7.47 -15.31
N ASP A 171 -6.14 8.51 -16.01
CA ASP A 171 -7.19 9.43 -15.56
C ASP A 171 -8.54 8.71 -15.30
N ARG A 172 -8.84 7.66 -16.06
CA ARG A 172 -10.01 6.81 -15.82
C ARG A 172 -9.87 5.92 -14.57
N LEU A 173 -8.66 5.49 -14.25
CA LEU A 173 -8.41 4.49 -13.20
C LEU A 173 -8.01 5.12 -11.85
N VAL A 174 -7.41 6.30 -11.83
CA VAL A 174 -6.81 6.91 -10.63
C VAL A 174 -7.78 7.02 -9.46
N ARG A 175 -9.08 7.26 -9.72
CA ARG A 175 -10.11 7.33 -8.66
C ARG A 175 -10.45 5.98 -8.04
N ARG A 176 -10.00 4.88 -8.65
CA ARG A 176 -10.23 3.50 -8.19
C ARG A 176 -8.97 2.86 -7.65
N THR A 177 -7.80 3.50 -7.85
CA THR A 177 -6.55 3.03 -7.26
C THR A 177 -6.55 3.32 -5.78
N SER A 178 -6.01 2.38 -4.99
CA SER A 178 -5.91 2.54 -3.55
C SER A 178 -4.79 3.50 -3.14
N GLY A 179 -3.75 3.62 -3.98
CA GLY A 179 -2.53 4.37 -3.69
C GLY A 179 -1.74 3.81 -2.51
N LEU A 180 -2.09 2.61 -2.04
CA LEU A 180 -1.46 1.95 -0.91
C LEU A 180 -0.25 1.12 -1.35
N GLY A 181 0.75 1.06 -0.47
CA GLY A 181 1.90 0.17 -0.62
C GLY A 181 2.87 0.55 -1.74
N PHE A 182 3.55 -0.47 -2.28
CA PHE A 182 4.70 -0.33 -3.20
C PHE A 182 4.44 -0.93 -4.59
N LYS A 183 3.22 -1.37 -4.90
CA LYS A 183 2.88 -2.11 -6.12
C LYS A 183 1.82 -1.39 -6.94
N LEU A 184 2.19 -0.18 -7.42
CA LEU A 184 1.28 0.66 -8.20
C LEU A 184 0.78 -0.04 -9.47
N LEU A 185 1.64 -0.76 -10.21
CA LEU A 185 1.23 -1.49 -11.41
C LEU A 185 0.10 -2.49 -11.10
N LEU A 186 0.25 -3.28 -10.04
CA LEU A 186 -0.78 -4.23 -9.61
C LEU A 186 -2.08 -3.51 -9.24
N ASP A 187 -1.97 -2.39 -8.50
CA ASP A 187 -3.12 -1.56 -8.12
C ASP A 187 -3.87 -1.04 -9.35
N VAL A 188 -3.16 -0.51 -10.33
CA VAL A 188 -3.72 -0.01 -11.60
C VAL A 188 -4.43 -1.13 -12.38
N LEU A 189 -3.76 -2.27 -12.56
CA LEU A 189 -4.31 -3.42 -13.30
C LEU A 189 -5.57 -3.98 -12.63
N ALA A 190 -5.54 -4.16 -11.32
CA ALA A 190 -6.66 -4.67 -10.52
C ALA A 190 -7.82 -3.66 -10.38
N SER A 191 -7.57 -2.36 -10.61
CA SER A 191 -8.59 -1.30 -10.58
C SER A 191 -9.36 -1.17 -11.89
N SER A 192 -8.87 -1.79 -12.97
CA SER A 192 -9.52 -1.68 -14.27
C SER A 192 -10.77 -2.55 -14.34
N PRO A 193 -11.95 -1.98 -14.71
CA PRO A 193 -13.19 -2.76 -14.89
C PRO A 193 -13.16 -3.65 -16.12
N HIS A 194 -12.29 -3.36 -17.07
CA HIS A 194 -12.09 -4.12 -18.32
C HIS A 194 -10.62 -4.47 -18.50
N PRO A 195 -10.29 -5.59 -19.13
CA PRO A 195 -8.90 -5.94 -19.43
C PRO A 195 -8.21 -4.82 -20.22
N LEU A 196 -7.06 -4.35 -19.72
CA LEU A 196 -6.22 -3.41 -20.44
C LEU A 196 -5.45 -4.15 -21.53
N ARG A 197 -5.27 -3.51 -22.68
CA ARG A 197 -4.38 -4.01 -23.75
C ARG A 197 -2.95 -3.72 -23.33
N PHE A 198 -2.23 -4.75 -22.98
CA PHE A 198 -0.85 -4.61 -22.49
C PHE A 198 0.14 -5.35 -23.41
N ILE A 199 1.39 -4.92 -23.32
CA ILE A 199 2.54 -5.64 -23.83
C ILE A 199 3.64 -5.60 -22.79
N GLU A 200 4.41 -6.67 -22.69
CA GLU A 200 5.62 -6.73 -21.87
C GLU A 200 6.84 -6.63 -22.78
N LEU A 201 7.82 -5.86 -22.36
CA LEU A 201 9.12 -5.74 -23.01
C LEU A 201 10.19 -6.26 -22.05
N PRO A 202 11.09 -7.14 -22.50
CA PRO A 202 12.13 -7.68 -21.64
C PRO A 202 13.18 -6.61 -21.33
N TYR A 203 13.70 -6.58 -20.11
CA TYR A 203 14.86 -5.79 -19.74
C TYR A 203 15.72 -6.50 -18.69
N GLU A 204 16.98 -6.11 -18.63
CA GLU A 204 17.90 -6.58 -17.62
C GLU A 204 17.81 -5.69 -16.37
N PHE A 205 17.47 -6.30 -15.23
CA PHE A 205 17.44 -5.60 -13.94
C PHE A 205 18.87 -5.50 -13.41
N ARG A 206 19.44 -4.30 -13.44
CA ARG A 206 20.83 -4.04 -13.07
C ARG A 206 21.05 -4.18 -11.55
N SER A 207 22.29 -4.44 -11.15
CA SER A 207 22.69 -4.35 -9.75
C SER A 207 22.62 -2.90 -9.27
N ARG A 208 22.14 -2.70 -8.04
CA ARG A 208 22.06 -1.37 -7.42
C ARG A 208 23.47 -0.79 -7.25
N GLN A 209 23.68 0.46 -7.64
CA GLN A 209 24.98 1.14 -7.53
C GLN A 209 25.16 1.84 -6.18
N ALA A 210 24.07 2.31 -5.53
CA ALA A 210 24.07 2.95 -4.22
C ALA A 210 22.74 2.73 -3.49
N GLY A 211 22.74 2.77 -2.15
CA GLY A 211 21.54 2.67 -1.30
C GLY A 211 21.27 1.25 -0.77
N GLU A 212 20.37 1.14 0.22
CA GLU A 212 19.98 -0.11 0.89
C GLU A 212 18.62 -0.63 0.40
N SER A 213 18.45 -1.95 0.40
CA SER A 213 17.16 -2.57 0.07
C SER A 213 16.18 -2.37 1.22
N LYS A 214 15.03 -1.73 0.94
CA LYS A 214 13.97 -1.43 1.93
C LYS A 214 12.90 -2.54 2.00
N LEU A 215 13.26 -3.81 1.74
CA LEU A 215 12.36 -4.95 1.95
C LEU A 215 12.18 -5.18 3.45
N ASP A 216 11.23 -4.48 4.04
CA ASP A 216 10.82 -4.63 5.44
C ASP A 216 9.52 -5.44 5.52
N SER A 217 9.22 -6.00 6.69
CA SER A 217 7.94 -6.67 7.02
C SER A 217 6.72 -5.80 6.67
N GLN A 218 6.90 -4.47 6.65
CA GLN A 218 5.89 -3.51 6.24
C GLN A 218 5.49 -3.65 4.76
N VAL A 219 6.44 -3.92 3.88
CA VAL A 219 6.18 -4.12 2.43
C VAL A 219 5.30 -5.35 2.20
N ALA A 220 5.58 -6.44 2.93
CA ALA A 220 4.76 -7.65 2.87
C ALA A 220 3.34 -7.40 3.37
N TRP A 221 3.19 -6.66 4.48
CA TRP A 221 1.90 -6.28 5.02
C TRP A 221 1.09 -5.39 4.06
N ASP A 222 1.70 -4.33 3.53
CA ASP A 222 1.06 -3.42 2.57
C ASP A 222 0.61 -4.17 1.31
N TYR A 223 1.38 -5.19 0.89
CA TYR A 223 1.01 -6.06 -0.22
C TYR A 223 -0.23 -6.91 0.10
N VAL A 224 -0.29 -7.54 1.28
CA VAL A 224 -1.48 -8.28 1.71
C VAL A 224 -2.71 -7.37 1.79
N MET A 225 -2.55 -6.14 2.30
CA MET A 225 -3.62 -5.15 2.35
C MET A 225 -4.12 -4.76 0.96
N LEU A 226 -3.21 -4.57 0.00
CA LEU A 226 -3.57 -4.30 -1.40
C LEU A 226 -4.36 -5.46 -2.01
N LEU A 227 -3.93 -6.72 -1.79
CA LEU A 227 -4.65 -7.88 -2.28
C LEU A 227 -6.05 -7.99 -1.67
N LEU A 228 -6.19 -7.76 -0.36
CA LEU A 228 -7.48 -7.73 0.32
C LEU A 228 -8.38 -6.61 -0.22
N ASP A 229 -7.82 -5.42 -0.42
CA ASP A 229 -8.56 -4.29 -0.99
C ASP A 229 -9.13 -4.62 -2.36
N LYS A 230 -8.33 -5.21 -3.24
CA LYS A 230 -8.77 -5.55 -4.60
C LYS A 230 -9.67 -6.79 -4.67
N SER A 231 -9.56 -7.72 -3.71
CA SER A 231 -10.38 -8.94 -3.68
C SER A 231 -11.74 -8.72 -3.03
N ILE A 232 -11.78 -8.11 -1.87
CA ILE A 232 -12.98 -7.95 -1.04
C ILE A 232 -13.33 -6.51 -0.67
N GLY A 233 -12.42 -5.55 -0.90
CA GLY A 233 -12.60 -4.14 -0.53
C GLY A 233 -13.81 -3.47 -1.19
N ARG A 234 -14.29 -4.05 -2.32
CA ARG A 234 -15.54 -3.65 -2.97
C ARG A 234 -16.78 -3.88 -2.08
N PHE A 235 -16.75 -4.92 -1.23
CA PHE A 235 -17.88 -5.32 -0.39
C PHE A 235 -17.67 -4.93 1.07
N VAL A 236 -16.43 -5.00 1.55
CA VAL A 236 -16.09 -4.80 2.97
C VAL A 236 -14.82 -3.94 3.06
N PRO A 237 -14.86 -2.81 3.79
CA PRO A 237 -13.66 -1.99 3.98
C PRO A 237 -12.50 -2.82 4.57
N VAL A 238 -11.31 -2.75 3.97
CA VAL A 238 -10.13 -3.52 4.45
C VAL A 238 -9.81 -3.21 5.91
N ARG A 239 -10.05 -1.97 6.35
CA ARG A 239 -9.90 -1.60 7.76
C ARG A 239 -10.83 -2.39 8.69
N LEU A 240 -12.05 -2.74 8.25
CA LEU A 240 -12.94 -3.59 9.03
C LEU A 240 -12.39 -5.02 9.11
N VAL A 241 -11.85 -5.55 8.01
CA VAL A 241 -11.25 -6.90 8.00
C VAL A 241 -10.07 -6.97 8.97
N THR A 242 -9.15 -6.01 8.90
CA THR A 242 -8.00 -5.94 9.82
C THR A 242 -8.44 -5.73 11.27
N PHE A 243 -9.45 -4.91 11.51
CA PHE A 243 -10.05 -4.72 12.82
C PHE A 243 -10.62 -6.05 13.40
N CYS A 244 -11.30 -6.82 12.56
CA CYS A 244 -11.82 -8.14 12.95
C CYS A 244 -10.69 -9.15 13.24
N LEU A 245 -9.63 -9.17 12.43
CA LEU A 245 -8.46 -10.04 12.66
C LEU A 245 -7.75 -9.69 13.97
N VAL A 246 -7.57 -8.40 14.25
CA VAL A 246 -7.04 -7.92 15.54
C VAL A 246 -7.98 -8.30 16.69
N GLY A 247 -9.30 -8.14 16.53
CA GLY A 247 -10.29 -8.56 17.51
C GLY A 247 -10.20 -10.06 17.81
N GLY A 248 -10.04 -10.90 16.77
CA GLY A 248 -9.82 -12.34 16.91
C GLY A 248 -8.56 -12.69 17.68
N SER A 249 -7.43 -11.99 17.44
CA SER A 249 -6.20 -12.17 18.21
C SER A 249 -6.40 -11.84 19.71
N GLY A 250 -7.25 -10.86 20.03
CA GLY A 250 -7.60 -10.50 21.38
C GLY A 250 -8.31 -11.62 22.15
N VAL A 251 -9.09 -12.45 21.45
CA VAL A 251 -9.72 -13.63 22.05
C VAL A 251 -8.65 -14.63 22.51
N LEU A 252 -7.63 -14.88 21.69
CA LEU A 252 -6.52 -15.77 22.04
C LEU A 252 -5.75 -15.23 23.25
N ILE A 253 -5.46 -13.93 23.27
CA ILE A 253 -4.79 -13.28 24.40
C ILE A 253 -5.63 -13.38 25.66
N HIS A 254 -6.94 -13.13 25.57
CA HIS A 254 -7.86 -13.23 26.69
C HIS A 254 -7.81 -14.62 27.33
N PHE A 255 -7.98 -15.67 26.54
CA PHE A 255 -7.96 -17.05 27.06
C PHE A 255 -6.59 -17.44 27.59
N SER A 256 -5.52 -17.05 26.97
CA SER A 256 -4.16 -17.33 27.45
C SER A 256 -3.88 -16.68 28.79
N VAL A 257 -4.23 -15.40 28.94
CA VAL A 257 -4.07 -14.66 30.18
C VAL A 257 -4.96 -15.23 31.27
N LEU A 258 -6.24 -15.49 30.98
CA LEU A 258 -7.18 -16.08 31.95
C LEU A 258 -6.69 -17.45 32.44
N TRP A 259 -6.19 -18.30 31.53
CA TRP A 259 -5.64 -19.61 31.87
C TRP A 259 -4.45 -19.50 32.81
N VAL A 260 -3.51 -18.57 32.56
CA VAL A 260 -2.35 -18.33 33.45
C VAL A 260 -2.81 -17.83 34.83
N LEU A 261 -3.68 -16.82 34.85
CA LEU A 261 -4.15 -16.23 36.12
C LEU A 261 -4.94 -17.22 37.00
N TYR A 262 -5.82 -17.98 36.35
CA TYR A 262 -6.67 -18.95 37.06
C TYR A 262 -5.92 -20.21 37.42
N ARG A 263 -5.12 -20.78 36.48
CA ARG A 263 -4.50 -22.10 36.68
C ARG A 263 -3.17 -22.05 37.44
N TRP A 264 -2.35 -21.02 37.20
CA TRP A 264 -1.03 -20.93 37.83
C TRP A 264 -0.99 -20.01 39.04
N LEU A 265 -1.71 -18.91 39.02
CA LEU A 265 -1.72 -17.93 40.09
C LEU A 265 -2.90 -18.12 41.03
N ALA A 266 -3.75 -19.14 40.83
CA ALA A 266 -4.94 -19.46 41.61
C ALA A 266 -5.82 -18.23 41.92
N MET A 267 -5.87 -17.25 40.98
CA MET A 267 -6.67 -16.04 41.15
C MET A 267 -8.15 -16.39 41.04
N PRO A 268 -9.05 -15.80 41.89
CA PRO A 268 -10.48 -15.98 41.74
C PRO A 268 -10.94 -15.65 40.30
N PHE A 269 -11.79 -16.51 39.73
CA PHE A 269 -12.20 -16.43 38.32
C PHE A 269 -12.67 -15.03 37.90
N ALA A 270 -13.49 -14.35 38.69
CA ALA A 270 -14.02 -13.02 38.39
C ALA A 270 -12.93 -11.97 38.24
N TRP A 271 -11.90 -11.98 39.08
CA TRP A 271 -10.75 -11.08 38.98
C TRP A 271 -9.86 -11.42 37.78
N GLY A 272 -9.59 -12.72 37.58
CA GLY A 272 -8.84 -13.20 36.42
C GLY A 272 -9.52 -12.82 35.10
N GLN A 273 -10.84 -12.96 35.04
CA GLN A 273 -11.65 -12.57 33.89
C GLN A 273 -11.56 -11.05 33.60
N GLY A 274 -11.68 -10.22 34.64
CA GLY A 274 -11.56 -8.77 34.53
C GLY A 274 -10.18 -8.34 33.98
N VAL A 275 -9.12 -8.87 34.57
CA VAL A 275 -7.74 -8.59 34.14
C VAL A 275 -7.50 -9.06 32.72
N ALA A 276 -7.91 -10.28 32.35
CA ALA A 276 -7.78 -10.82 31.01
C ALA A 276 -8.51 -9.96 29.96
N THR A 277 -9.71 -9.47 30.30
CA THR A 277 -10.48 -8.57 29.44
C THR A 277 -9.77 -7.25 29.19
N VAL A 278 -9.25 -6.60 30.23
CA VAL A 278 -8.52 -5.33 30.10
C VAL A 278 -7.25 -5.51 29.28
N LEU A 279 -6.50 -6.60 29.52
CA LEU A 279 -5.29 -6.88 28.75
C LEU A 279 -5.59 -7.19 27.27
N ALA A 280 -6.64 -7.94 26.97
CA ALA A 280 -7.07 -8.21 25.60
C ALA A 280 -7.52 -6.93 24.89
N MET A 281 -8.32 -6.06 25.54
CA MET A 281 -8.71 -4.76 25.01
C MET A 281 -7.50 -3.86 24.76
N THR A 282 -6.54 -3.84 25.67
CA THR A 282 -5.30 -3.05 25.54
C THR A 282 -4.46 -3.54 24.37
N SER A 283 -4.30 -4.84 24.22
CA SER A 283 -3.61 -5.45 23.08
C SER A 283 -4.32 -5.11 21.77
N ASN A 284 -5.65 -5.24 21.71
CA ASN A 284 -6.43 -4.88 20.53
C ASN A 284 -6.26 -3.39 20.17
N PHE A 285 -6.25 -2.50 21.17
CA PHE A 285 -6.00 -1.08 20.93
C PHE A 285 -4.60 -0.85 20.36
N ILE A 286 -3.55 -1.46 20.95
CA ILE A 286 -2.17 -1.33 20.47
C ILE A 286 -2.05 -1.83 19.03
N LEU A 287 -2.56 -3.02 18.75
CA LEU A 287 -2.50 -3.62 17.40
C LEU A 287 -3.29 -2.79 16.38
N ASN A 288 -4.49 -2.32 16.72
CA ASN A 288 -5.26 -1.45 15.84
C ASN A 288 -4.55 -0.12 15.59
N ASN A 289 -3.92 0.48 16.62
CA ASN A 289 -3.17 1.74 16.47
C ASN A 289 -1.91 1.60 15.59
N VAL A 290 -1.29 0.41 15.55
CA VAL A 290 -0.07 0.15 14.79
C VAL A 290 -0.36 -0.41 13.39
N ILE A 291 -1.42 -1.21 13.25
CA ILE A 291 -1.73 -1.99 12.04
C ILE A 291 -2.91 -1.36 11.28
N THR A 292 -4.11 -1.33 11.89
CA THR A 292 -5.35 -0.91 11.23
C THR A 292 -5.40 0.59 10.95
N TYR A 293 -4.94 1.41 11.92
CA TYR A 293 -4.97 2.87 11.87
C TYR A 293 -3.56 3.47 11.84
N ARG A 294 -2.64 2.83 11.13
CA ARG A 294 -1.23 3.23 11.03
C ARG A 294 -1.05 4.65 10.49
N ASP A 295 -1.88 5.04 9.54
CA ASP A 295 -1.94 6.39 8.94
C ASP A 295 -2.44 7.47 9.91
N GLN A 296 -3.15 7.05 10.97
CA GLN A 296 -3.75 7.90 12.01
C GLN A 296 -3.20 7.56 13.40
N ARG A 297 -1.99 7.02 13.47
CA ARG A 297 -1.40 6.48 14.68
C ARG A 297 -1.34 7.52 15.79
N LEU A 298 -1.98 7.21 16.92
CA LEU A 298 -1.96 8.03 18.12
C LEU A 298 -0.63 7.88 18.87
N ARG A 299 -0.10 9.00 19.40
CA ARG A 299 1.16 9.07 20.15
C ARG A 299 1.02 9.98 21.36
N GLY A 300 1.90 9.81 22.36
CA GLY A 300 1.92 10.64 23.58
C GLY A 300 0.58 10.69 24.28
N TRP A 301 0.13 11.86 24.69
CA TRP A 301 -1.14 12.03 25.41
C TRP A 301 -2.38 11.59 24.61
N GLN A 302 -2.33 11.71 23.29
CA GLN A 302 -3.43 11.24 22.43
C GLN A 302 -3.59 9.71 22.50
N TRP A 303 -2.52 8.97 22.72
CA TRP A 303 -2.56 7.52 22.91
C TRP A 303 -3.39 7.14 24.14
N LEU A 304 -3.17 7.80 25.29
CA LEU A 304 -3.91 7.52 26.54
C LEU A 304 -5.40 7.86 26.39
N ARG A 305 -5.71 9.03 25.80
CA ARG A 305 -7.11 9.42 25.54
C ARG A 305 -7.79 8.43 24.57
N GLY A 306 -7.07 8.01 23.53
CA GLY A 306 -7.54 7.02 22.56
C GLY A 306 -7.79 5.67 23.22
N TRP A 307 -6.89 5.21 24.09
CA TRP A 307 -7.06 3.96 24.84
C TRP A 307 -8.30 3.99 25.74
N LEU A 308 -8.50 5.05 26.50
CA LEU A 308 -9.71 5.23 27.33
C LEU A 308 -10.99 5.23 26.48
N SER A 309 -10.99 5.98 25.38
CA SER A 309 -12.11 6.00 24.42
C SER A 309 -12.39 4.60 23.86
N PHE A 310 -11.34 3.88 23.45
CA PHE A 310 -11.46 2.53 22.90
C PHE A 310 -12.05 1.54 23.91
N VAL A 311 -11.54 1.54 25.14
CA VAL A 311 -12.05 0.67 26.22
C VAL A 311 -13.53 0.97 26.50
N LEU A 312 -13.91 2.24 26.58
CA LEU A 312 -15.30 2.64 26.81
C LEU A 312 -16.22 2.15 25.66
N VAL A 313 -15.82 2.39 24.42
CA VAL A 313 -16.60 1.96 23.24
C VAL A 313 -16.75 0.44 23.19
N CYS A 314 -15.65 -0.31 23.42
CA CYS A 314 -15.70 -1.76 23.43
C CYS A 314 -16.54 -2.33 24.57
N SER A 315 -16.55 -1.68 25.72
CA SER A 315 -17.42 -2.07 26.86
C SER A 315 -18.90 -1.89 26.51
N LEU A 316 -19.27 -0.77 25.86
CA LEU A 316 -20.63 -0.57 25.37
C LEU A 316 -21.01 -1.56 24.28
N GLY A 317 -20.07 -1.86 23.36
CA GLY A 317 -20.25 -2.88 22.33
C GLY A 317 -20.47 -4.28 22.90
N ALA A 318 -19.81 -4.62 24.03
CA ALA A 318 -20.02 -5.88 24.74
C ALA A 318 -21.43 -5.97 25.33
N VAL A 319 -21.94 -4.90 25.91
CA VAL A 319 -23.32 -4.82 26.39
C VAL A 319 -24.32 -5.01 25.24
N GLY A 320 -24.11 -4.33 24.13
CA GLY A 320 -24.93 -4.48 22.91
C GLY A 320 -24.91 -5.92 22.37
N ASN A 321 -23.72 -6.56 22.31
CA ASN A 321 -23.56 -7.95 21.90
C ASN A 321 -24.40 -8.89 22.78
N VAL A 322 -24.25 -8.80 24.09
CA VAL A 322 -25.00 -9.66 25.03
C VAL A 322 -26.50 -9.39 24.97
N GLY A 323 -26.92 -8.12 24.84
CA GLY A 323 -28.31 -7.73 24.73
C GLY A 323 -28.99 -8.32 23.48
N VAL A 324 -28.36 -8.18 22.30
CA VAL A 324 -28.89 -8.72 21.04
C VAL A 324 -28.92 -10.26 21.07
N ALA A 325 -27.83 -10.90 21.50
CA ALA A 325 -27.77 -12.35 21.59
C ALA A 325 -28.83 -12.91 22.53
N SER A 326 -29.01 -12.32 23.72
CA SER A 326 -30.02 -12.74 24.69
C SER A 326 -31.44 -12.53 24.15
N TYR A 327 -31.72 -11.40 23.54
CA TYR A 327 -33.02 -11.12 22.94
C TYR A 327 -33.40 -12.15 21.87
N LEU A 328 -32.51 -12.43 20.92
CA LEU A 328 -32.78 -13.42 19.87
C LEU A 328 -32.93 -14.83 20.45
N PHE A 329 -32.13 -15.19 21.45
CA PHE A 329 -32.26 -16.47 22.12
C PHE A 329 -33.62 -16.63 22.82
N THR A 330 -34.14 -15.59 23.48
CA THR A 330 -35.50 -15.62 24.08
C THR A 330 -36.61 -15.74 23.03
N GLN A 331 -36.36 -15.31 21.77
CA GLN A 331 -37.25 -15.50 20.62
C GLN A 331 -37.13 -16.91 19.98
N GLN A 332 -36.52 -17.87 20.70
CA GLN A 332 -36.34 -19.24 20.23
C GLN A 332 -35.45 -19.44 18.99
N PHE A 333 -34.60 -18.44 18.64
CA PHE A 333 -33.59 -18.65 17.63
C PHE A 333 -32.51 -19.62 18.14
N HIS A 334 -31.88 -20.34 17.19
CA HIS A 334 -30.76 -21.21 17.53
C HIS A 334 -29.64 -20.45 18.25
N TRP A 335 -29.14 -20.99 19.34
CA TRP A 335 -28.15 -20.33 20.22
C TRP A 335 -26.92 -19.79 19.45
N GLY A 336 -26.42 -20.58 18.47
CA GLY A 336 -25.27 -20.17 17.64
C GLY A 336 -25.57 -18.97 16.75
N LEU A 337 -26.77 -18.88 16.17
CA LEU A 337 -27.20 -17.73 15.36
C LEU A 337 -27.39 -16.49 16.23
N SER A 338 -27.96 -16.65 17.43
CA SER A 338 -28.11 -15.56 18.40
C SER A 338 -26.77 -14.99 18.83
N ALA A 339 -25.80 -15.87 19.15
CA ALA A 339 -24.45 -15.46 19.50
C ALA A 339 -23.74 -14.75 18.34
N LEU A 340 -23.85 -15.29 17.11
CA LEU A 340 -23.25 -14.68 15.92
C LEU A 340 -23.82 -13.29 15.64
N ALA A 341 -25.12 -13.11 15.75
CA ALA A 341 -25.78 -11.80 15.58
C ALA A 341 -25.27 -10.78 16.62
N GLY A 342 -25.15 -11.17 17.88
CA GLY A 342 -24.57 -10.32 18.94
C GLY A 342 -23.13 -9.92 18.62
N ILE A 343 -22.28 -10.87 18.22
CA ILE A 343 -20.87 -10.61 17.83
C ILE A 343 -20.82 -9.63 16.65
N LEU A 344 -21.65 -9.80 15.62
CA LEU A 344 -21.70 -8.91 14.47
C LEU A 344 -22.07 -7.48 14.87
N VAL A 345 -23.12 -7.32 15.67
CA VAL A 345 -23.56 -5.99 16.17
C VAL A 345 -22.46 -5.34 17.01
N GLY A 346 -21.87 -6.06 17.97
CA GLY A 346 -20.78 -5.54 18.77
C GLY A 346 -19.56 -5.15 17.95
N THR A 347 -19.19 -5.95 16.96
CA THR A 347 -18.04 -5.68 16.08
C THR A 347 -18.29 -4.46 15.21
N VAL A 348 -19.46 -4.35 14.57
CA VAL A 348 -19.82 -3.20 13.73
C VAL A 348 -19.87 -1.92 14.57
N TRP A 349 -20.45 -1.98 15.76
CA TRP A 349 -20.45 -0.88 16.72
C TRP A 349 -19.03 -0.44 17.07
N ASN A 350 -18.19 -1.38 17.52
CA ASN A 350 -16.81 -1.09 17.92
C ASN A 350 -16.02 -0.46 16.76
N TYR A 351 -16.12 -1.02 15.57
CA TYR A 351 -15.46 -0.47 14.39
C TYR A 351 -15.97 0.93 14.01
N ALA A 352 -17.28 1.11 13.89
CA ALA A 352 -17.87 2.38 13.44
C ALA A 352 -17.56 3.51 14.43
N VAL A 353 -17.72 3.27 15.72
CA VAL A 353 -17.51 4.30 16.75
C VAL A 353 -16.01 4.58 16.93
N THR A 354 -15.15 3.56 17.00
CA THR A 354 -13.71 3.80 17.18
C THR A 354 -13.07 4.45 15.96
N SER A 355 -13.49 4.10 14.73
CA SER A 355 -12.99 4.76 13.51
C SER A 355 -13.38 6.23 13.45
N SER A 356 -14.55 6.60 13.97
CA SER A 356 -15.06 7.98 13.92
C SER A 356 -14.59 8.86 15.07
N TYR A 357 -14.36 8.29 16.26
CA TYR A 357 -14.04 9.05 17.48
C TYR A 357 -12.62 8.81 17.99
N THR A 358 -12.18 7.54 18.06
CA THR A 358 -10.86 7.20 18.62
C THR A 358 -9.74 7.57 17.65
N TRP A 359 -9.91 7.24 16.37
CA TRP A 359 -8.96 7.52 15.28
C TRP A 359 -9.50 8.53 14.27
N SER A 360 -10.32 9.51 14.70
CA SER A 360 -10.81 10.54 13.78
C SER A 360 -9.66 11.42 13.28
N VAL A 361 -9.60 11.63 11.97
CA VAL A 361 -8.78 12.69 11.38
C VAL A 361 -9.41 14.02 11.78
N LYS A 362 -8.87 14.70 12.79
CA LYS A 362 -9.13 16.14 12.91
C LYS A 362 -8.49 16.78 11.69
N ALA A 363 -9.31 17.26 10.76
CA ALA A 363 -8.86 18.21 9.78
C ALA A 363 -8.13 19.35 10.50
N ARG A 364 -6.80 19.41 10.33
CA ARG A 364 -5.99 20.57 10.71
C ARG A 364 -5.85 21.46 9.52
#